data_dda31e5f4ee2f147ee3f093cc7e465bd
#
_entry.id   dda31e5f4ee2f147ee3f093cc7e465bd
#
_cell.length_a   1.000
_cell.length_b   1.000
_cell.length_c   1.000
_cell.angle_alpha   90.00
_cell.angle_beta   90.00
_cell.angle_gamma   90.00
#
_symmetry.space_group_name_H-M   'P 1'
#
loop_
_entity.id
_entity.type
_entity.pdbx_description
1 polymer ?
#
loop_
_entity_poly.entity_id
_entity_poly.type
_entity_poly.pdbx_seq_one_letter_code
_entity_poly.pdbx_strand_id
1 'polypeptide(L)'
;KFHIKTLTAKLILLLLISFCIATSIFLSLFFMGTNLLDEYFLCSDFIYNAETVYIADLQDYVRKNNLSAYNIEQLGEWAHRKGISHFTVSRNRVLIYDSAYSDSVVLGEAETGAIHLNWQYFHSISFSDGDADVYIYADYEIRYYLLFYIVNIIVSVSIWLLLFALAIRKEIKYIQELSYSITQIGLGEL
;
A
#
# COMPACT_ATOMS: atom_id res chain seq x y z
N LYS A 1 4.17 28.48 34.95
CA LYS A 1 2.76 28.58 34.53
C LYS A 1 2.70 29.54 33.35
N PHE A 2 2.55 29.00 32.14
CA PHE A 2 2.29 29.83 30.96
C PHE A 2 0.84 30.37 31.06
N HIS A 3 0.68 31.61 31.40
CA HIS A 3 -0.60 32.31 31.34
C HIS A 3 -0.87 32.74 29.90
N ILE A 4 -1.58 31.89 29.14
CA ILE A 4 -2.06 32.27 27.81
C ILE A 4 -3.23 33.25 27.99
N LYS A 5 -2.96 34.53 27.72
CA LYS A 5 -3.88 35.65 28.04
C LYS A 5 -5.06 35.82 27.09
N THR A 6 -5.05 35.16 25.90
CA THR A 6 -6.10 35.31 24.91
C THR A 6 -6.79 34.00 24.60
N LEU A 7 -8.11 34.00 24.41
CA LEU A 7 -8.91 32.84 24.01
C LEU A 7 -8.40 32.22 22.70
N THR A 8 -8.05 33.08 21.74
CA THR A 8 -7.53 32.67 20.45
C THR A 8 -6.25 31.86 20.61
N ALA A 9 -5.32 32.27 21.46
CA ALA A 9 -4.08 31.57 21.72
C ALA A 9 -4.32 30.21 22.40
N LYS A 10 -5.33 30.09 23.27
CA LYS A 10 -5.73 28.80 23.86
C LYS A 10 -6.29 27.84 22.80
N LEU A 11 -7.18 28.33 21.92
CA LEU A 11 -7.76 27.52 20.86
C LEU A 11 -6.69 27.01 19.87
N ILE A 12 -5.76 27.88 19.48
CA ILE A 12 -4.62 27.48 18.63
C ILE A 12 -3.77 26.41 19.33
N LEU A 13 -3.47 26.58 20.61
CA LEU A 13 -2.71 25.60 21.37
C LEU A 13 -3.42 24.26 21.47
N LEU A 14 -4.74 24.24 21.73
CA LEU A 14 -5.55 23.01 21.76
C LEU A 14 -5.57 22.31 20.40
N LEU A 15 -5.68 23.08 19.32
CA LEU A 15 -5.61 22.54 17.96
C LEU A 15 -4.25 21.89 17.70
N LEU A 16 -3.16 22.54 18.06
CA LEU A 16 -1.81 22.00 17.90
C LEU A 16 -1.59 20.75 18.75
N ILE A 17 -2.02 20.74 20.01
CA ILE A 17 -1.87 19.58 20.89
C ILE A 17 -2.68 18.39 20.34
N SER A 18 -3.95 18.62 19.94
CA SER A 18 -4.78 17.56 19.37
C SER A 18 -4.21 17.01 18.06
N PHE A 19 -3.61 17.88 17.25
CA PHE A 19 -2.91 17.50 16.02
C PHE A 19 -1.66 16.64 16.32
N CYS A 20 -0.83 17.05 17.28
CA CYS A 20 0.35 16.26 17.67
C CYS A 20 -0.02 14.88 18.20
N ILE A 21 -1.09 14.78 19.02
CA ILE A 21 -1.56 13.49 19.52
C ILE A 21 -2.05 12.60 18.37
N ALA A 22 -2.87 13.16 17.47
CA ALA A 22 -3.40 12.43 16.32
C ALA A 22 -2.27 11.97 15.38
N THR A 23 -1.27 12.81 15.14
CA THR A 23 -0.09 12.46 14.34
C THR A 23 0.72 11.32 14.99
N SER A 24 0.89 11.36 16.31
CA SER A 24 1.58 10.27 17.03
C SER A 24 0.83 8.95 16.92
N ILE A 25 -0.50 8.97 17.01
CA ILE A 25 -1.35 7.80 16.82
C ILE A 25 -1.26 7.29 15.38
N PHE A 26 -1.32 8.20 14.39
CA PHE A 26 -1.14 7.86 12.98
C PHE A 26 0.17 7.12 12.73
N LEU A 27 1.29 7.68 13.21
CA LEU A 27 2.61 7.06 13.02
C LEU A 27 2.70 5.69 13.70
N SER A 28 2.15 5.56 14.92
CA SER A 28 2.14 4.29 15.63
C SER A 28 1.34 3.22 14.88
N LEU A 29 0.13 3.56 14.41
CA LEU A 29 -0.70 2.66 13.60
C LEU A 29 -0.04 2.34 12.26
N PHE A 30 0.61 3.33 11.64
CA PHE A 30 1.33 3.17 10.39
C PHE A 30 2.46 2.14 10.52
N PHE A 31 3.38 2.33 11.47
CA PHE A 31 4.49 1.40 11.67
C PHE A 31 4.03 0.01 12.10
N MET A 32 3.05 -0.07 13.00
CA MET A 32 2.52 -1.35 13.43
C MET A 32 1.81 -2.09 12.30
N GLY A 33 1.01 -1.37 11.52
CA GLY A 33 0.23 -1.96 10.44
C GLY A 33 1.10 -2.38 9.25
N THR A 34 2.12 -1.59 8.88
CA THR A 34 3.07 -2.00 7.82
C THR A 34 3.84 -3.25 8.24
N ASN A 35 4.35 -3.33 9.46
CA ASN A 35 5.04 -4.52 9.95
C ASN A 35 4.13 -5.76 9.95
N LEU A 36 2.85 -5.62 10.32
CA LEU A 36 1.89 -6.74 10.29
C LEU A 36 1.59 -7.19 8.86
N LEU A 37 1.47 -6.26 7.92
CA LEU A 37 1.28 -6.59 6.50
C LEU A 37 2.52 -7.28 5.92
N ASP A 38 3.71 -6.75 6.20
CA ASP A 38 4.97 -7.35 5.78
C ASP A 38 5.10 -8.79 6.32
N GLU A 39 4.84 -9.00 7.60
CA GLU A 39 4.87 -10.33 8.21
C GLU A 39 3.81 -11.26 7.59
N TYR A 40 2.61 -10.75 7.33
CA TYR A 40 1.55 -11.51 6.68
C TYR A 40 1.96 -11.97 5.27
N PHE A 41 2.50 -11.07 4.45
CA PHE A 41 2.91 -11.42 3.09
C PHE A 41 4.14 -12.33 3.06
N LEU A 42 5.09 -12.14 3.98
CA LEU A 42 6.29 -12.99 4.06
C LEU A 42 6.02 -14.39 4.62
N CYS A 43 5.08 -14.50 5.56
CA CYS A 43 4.83 -15.78 6.27
C CYS A 43 3.63 -16.55 5.71
N SER A 44 2.79 -15.94 4.88
CA SER A 44 1.62 -16.61 4.32
C SER A 44 1.93 -17.18 2.93
N ASP A 45 1.27 -18.30 2.61
CA ASP A 45 1.26 -18.85 1.24
C ASP A 45 0.45 -17.99 0.25
N PHE A 46 0.12 -16.74 0.64
CA PHE A 46 -0.73 -15.85 -0.14
C PHE A 46 -0.13 -15.56 -1.52
N ILE A 47 1.13 -15.14 -1.56
CA ILE A 47 1.83 -14.84 -2.83
C ILE A 47 1.92 -16.11 -3.66
N TYR A 48 2.35 -17.21 -3.07
CA TYR A 48 2.45 -18.49 -3.76
C TYR A 48 1.11 -18.97 -4.36
N ASN A 49 0.03 -18.87 -3.60
CA ASN A 49 -1.30 -19.25 -4.07
C ASN A 49 -1.79 -18.32 -5.19
N ALA A 50 -1.55 -17.02 -5.08
CA ALA A 50 -1.90 -16.06 -6.11
C ALA A 50 -1.11 -16.29 -7.40
N GLU A 51 0.20 -16.54 -7.31
CA GLU A 51 1.05 -16.89 -8.46
C GLU A 51 0.58 -18.18 -9.15
N THR A 52 0.24 -19.21 -8.37
CA THR A 52 -0.25 -20.48 -8.90
C THR A 52 -1.47 -20.31 -9.80
N VAL A 53 -2.39 -19.41 -9.47
CA VAL A 53 -3.56 -19.11 -10.30
C VAL A 53 -3.15 -18.50 -11.65
N TYR A 54 -2.19 -17.58 -11.66
CA TYR A 54 -1.68 -16.99 -12.91
C TYR A 54 -0.91 -17.98 -13.73
N ILE A 55 -0.12 -18.84 -13.09
CA ILE A 55 0.63 -19.91 -13.77
C ILE A 55 -0.32 -20.89 -14.44
N ALA A 56 -1.39 -21.31 -13.77
CA ALA A 56 -2.40 -22.19 -14.36
C ALA A 56 -3.10 -21.53 -15.56
N ASP A 57 -3.48 -20.25 -15.44
CA ASP A 57 -4.10 -19.48 -16.52
C ASP A 57 -3.11 -19.31 -17.71
N LEU A 58 -1.84 -19.03 -17.45
CA LEU A 58 -0.82 -18.96 -18.48
C LEU A 58 -0.61 -20.28 -19.20
N GLN A 59 -0.55 -21.39 -18.46
CA GLN A 59 -0.41 -22.74 -19.04
C GLN A 59 -1.60 -23.06 -19.98
N ASP A 60 -2.83 -22.71 -19.56
CA ASP A 60 -4.01 -22.88 -20.39
C ASP A 60 -3.99 -21.98 -21.63
N TYR A 61 -3.55 -20.74 -21.49
CA TYR A 61 -3.40 -19.80 -22.60
C TYR A 61 -2.36 -20.26 -23.63
N VAL A 62 -1.20 -20.69 -23.16
CA VAL A 62 -0.11 -21.25 -23.99
C VAL A 62 -0.60 -22.48 -24.75
N ARG A 63 -1.25 -23.41 -24.06
CA ARG A 63 -1.79 -24.64 -24.66
C ARG A 63 -2.86 -24.36 -25.70
N LYS A 64 -3.81 -23.48 -25.38
CA LYS A 64 -4.94 -23.15 -26.27
C LYS A 64 -4.49 -22.50 -27.58
N ASN A 65 -3.45 -21.66 -27.50
CA ASN A 65 -2.94 -20.92 -28.65
C ASN A 65 -1.70 -21.56 -29.28
N ASN A 66 -1.26 -22.72 -28.76
CA ASN A 66 -0.07 -23.45 -29.22
C ASN A 66 1.19 -22.58 -29.29
N LEU A 67 1.42 -21.79 -28.22
CA LEU A 67 2.49 -20.79 -28.18
C LEU A 67 3.86 -21.42 -27.91
N SER A 68 4.87 -20.89 -28.60
CA SER A 68 6.30 -21.09 -28.28
C SER A 68 6.74 -20.09 -27.20
N ALA A 69 7.77 -20.40 -26.44
CA ALA A 69 8.39 -19.48 -25.49
C ALA A 69 8.92 -18.19 -26.15
N TYR A 70 9.12 -18.21 -27.48
CA TYR A 70 9.56 -17.06 -28.27
C TYR A 70 8.41 -16.22 -28.84
N ASN A 71 7.15 -16.54 -28.56
CA ASN A 71 5.99 -15.73 -28.94
C ASN A 71 5.82 -14.54 -28.01
N ILE A 72 6.85 -13.69 -27.94
CA ILE A 72 7.02 -12.62 -26.95
C ILE A 72 5.85 -11.63 -26.95
N GLU A 73 5.38 -11.21 -28.14
CA GLU A 73 4.27 -10.27 -28.28
C GLU A 73 2.98 -10.79 -27.63
N GLN A 74 2.61 -12.03 -27.93
CA GLN A 74 1.39 -12.64 -27.38
C GLN A 74 1.49 -12.90 -25.88
N LEU A 75 2.67 -13.28 -25.40
CA LEU A 75 2.92 -13.46 -23.96
C LEU A 75 2.91 -12.11 -23.22
N GLY A 76 3.50 -11.08 -23.80
CA GLY A 76 3.46 -9.72 -23.26
C GLY A 76 2.05 -9.15 -23.22
N GLU A 77 1.24 -9.33 -24.27
CA GLU A 77 -0.16 -8.94 -24.27
C GLU A 77 -0.99 -9.67 -23.21
N TRP A 78 -0.73 -10.99 -23.02
CA TRP A 78 -1.40 -11.74 -21.96
C TRP A 78 -1.04 -11.16 -20.59
N ALA A 79 0.25 -10.93 -20.30
CA ALA A 79 0.71 -10.36 -19.05
C ALA A 79 0.08 -8.98 -18.79
N HIS A 80 0.07 -8.10 -19.80
CA HIS A 80 -0.55 -6.78 -19.71
C HIS A 80 -2.05 -6.85 -19.43
N ARG A 81 -2.79 -7.72 -20.12
CA ARG A 81 -4.24 -7.90 -19.88
C ARG A 81 -4.56 -8.41 -18.46
N LYS A 82 -3.63 -9.18 -17.86
CA LYS A 82 -3.77 -9.70 -16.50
C LYS A 82 -3.29 -8.71 -15.42
N GLY A 83 -2.72 -7.57 -15.83
CA GLY A 83 -2.18 -6.56 -14.90
C GLY A 83 -0.94 -7.06 -14.16
N ILE A 84 -0.13 -7.87 -14.83
CA ILE A 84 1.12 -8.38 -14.29
C ILE A 84 2.18 -7.31 -14.46
N SER A 85 2.84 -6.92 -13.37
CA SER A 85 3.82 -5.83 -13.35
C SER A 85 5.16 -6.26 -13.89
N HIS A 86 5.54 -7.51 -13.62
CA HIS A 86 6.79 -8.06 -14.10
C HIS A 86 6.58 -9.51 -14.55
N PHE A 87 6.97 -9.79 -15.77
CA PHE A 87 6.82 -11.10 -16.41
C PHE A 87 8.10 -11.48 -17.14
N THR A 88 8.68 -12.60 -16.78
CA THR A 88 9.95 -13.07 -17.33
C THR A 88 9.82 -14.50 -17.82
N VAL A 89 10.39 -14.79 -18.97
CA VAL A 89 10.50 -16.14 -19.54
C VAL A 89 11.96 -16.48 -19.77
N SER A 90 12.38 -17.62 -19.28
CA SER A 90 13.75 -18.11 -19.46
C SER A 90 13.77 -19.60 -19.83
N ARG A 91 14.81 -20.05 -20.50
CA ARG A 91 15.04 -21.46 -20.80
C ARG A 91 16.50 -21.80 -20.58
N ASN A 92 16.77 -22.84 -19.82
CA ASN A 92 18.14 -23.26 -19.48
C ASN A 92 18.97 -22.11 -18.86
N ARG A 93 18.33 -21.25 -18.03
CA ARG A 93 18.90 -20.04 -17.43
C ARG A 93 19.27 -18.93 -18.43
N VAL A 94 18.82 -19.05 -19.68
CA VAL A 94 18.95 -17.98 -20.67
C VAL A 94 17.64 -17.21 -20.72
N LEU A 95 17.72 -15.91 -20.53
CA LEU A 95 16.57 -15.01 -20.58
C LEU A 95 16.07 -14.94 -22.04
N ILE A 96 14.77 -15.23 -22.23
CA ILE A 96 14.09 -15.11 -23.53
C ILE A 96 13.33 -13.79 -23.58
N TYR A 97 12.62 -13.47 -22.49
CA TYR A 97 11.79 -12.28 -22.41
C TYR A 97 11.76 -11.73 -20.99
N ASP A 98 11.75 -10.42 -20.88
CA ASP A 98 11.55 -9.70 -19.62
C ASP A 98 10.75 -8.42 -19.89
N SER A 99 9.60 -8.31 -19.26
CA SER A 99 8.69 -7.16 -19.44
C SER A 99 9.23 -5.84 -18.89
N ALA A 100 10.26 -5.87 -18.05
CA ALA A 100 10.92 -4.66 -17.54
C ALA A 100 11.80 -3.98 -18.62
N TYR A 101 12.21 -4.73 -19.62
CA TYR A 101 13.02 -4.25 -20.74
C TYR A 101 12.14 -4.19 -21.98
N SER A 102 11.41 -3.08 -22.19
CA SER A 102 10.31 -2.96 -23.14
C SER A 102 10.67 -2.94 -24.62
N ASP A 103 11.93 -3.00 -25.00
CA ASP A 103 12.30 -3.10 -26.40
C ASP A 103 13.36 -4.15 -26.63
N SER A 104 12.91 -5.28 -27.13
CA SER A 104 13.71 -6.34 -27.71
C SER A 104 14.73 -6.98 -26.84
N VAL A 105 14.25 -8.01 -26.19
CA VAL A 105 14.99 -9.01 -26.10
C VAL A 105 15.93 -9.60 -26.82
N VAL A 106 16.76 -10.12 -26.62
CA VAL A 106 17.44 -11.17 -27.12
C VAL A 106 18.79 -11.18 -26.75
N LEU A 107 18.91 -12.09 -25.92
CA LEU A 107 19.71 -13.16 -26.29
C LEU A 107 21.14 -12.83 -26.32
N GLY A 108 21.67 -12.71 -25.28
CA GLY A 108 23.04 -13.00 -24.96
C GLY A 108 23.00 -13.72 -23.64
N GLU A 109 23.92 -14.58 -23.34
CA GLU A 109 24.20 -14.98 -21.99
C GLU A 109 24.08 -13.72 -21.17
N ALA A 110 23.03 -13.64 -20.33
CA ALA A 110 22.83 -12.50 -19.50
C ALA A 110 24.10 -12.35 -18.71
N GLU A 111 24.85 -11.32 -19.04
CA GLU A 111 25.87 -10.86 -18.15
C GLU A 111 25.16 -10.62 -16.83
N THR A 112 25.36 -11.52 -15.94
CA THR A 112 24.73 -11.72 -14.64
C THR A 112 24.97 -10.55 -13.69
N GLY A 113 25.01 -9.36 -14.21
CA GLY A 113 25.42 -8.17 -13.48
C GLY A 113 24.35 -7.37 -12.81
N ALA A 114 23.05 -7.55 -13.11
CA ALA A 114 22.06 -6.57 -12.65
C ALA A 114 20.79 -7.12 -12.01
N ILE A 115 20.43 -8.39 -12.20
CA ILE A 115 19.25 -8.93 -11.54
C ILE A 115 19.64 -10.22 -10.84
N HIS A 116 19.69 -10.16 -9.50
CA HIS A 116 19.66 -11.37 -8.68
C HIS A 116 18.25 -11.97 -8.78
N LEU A 117 17.95 -12.58 -9.93
CA LEU A 117 16.75 -13.40 -10.09
C LEU A 117 16.89 -14.57 -9.13
N ASN A 118 16.08 -14.56 -8.08
CA ASN A 118 16.01 -15.70 -7.20
C ASN A 118 15.22 -16.80 -7.91
N TRP A 119 15.94 -17.73 -8.55
CA TRP A 119 15.39 -18.83 -9.33
C TRP A 119 14.42 -19.74 -8.57
N GLN A 120 14.29 -19.58 -7.27
CA GLN A 120 13.34 -20.33 -6.43
C GLN A 120 11.88 -20.00 -6.73
N TYR A 121 11.60 -18.86 -7.37
CA TYR A 121 10.26 -18.40 -7.72
C TYR A 121 9.87 -18.61 -9.17
N PHE A 122 10.68 -19.37 -9.92
CA PHE A 122 10.36 -19.71 -11.30
C PHE A 122 9.47 -20.95 -11.36
N HIS A 123 8.45 -20.88 -12.20
CA HIS A 123 7.55 -21.99 -12.47
C HIS A 123 7.79 -22.53 -13.87
N SER A 124 7.94 -23.85 -14.00
CA SER A 124 8.12 -24.47 -15.31
C SER A 124 6.78 -24.59 -16.03
N ILE A 125 6.72 -24.09 -17.26
CA ILE A 125 5.56 -24.14 -18.16
C ILE A 125 5.93 -24.85 -19.44
N SER A 126 5.02 -25.73 -19.91
CA SER A 126 5.20 -26.44 -21.17
C SER A 126 4.67 -25.61 -22.34
N PHE A 127 5.58 -25.14 -23.18
CA PHE A 127 5.31 -24.47 -24.44
C PHE A 127 5.31 -25.45 -25.61
N SER A 128 4.89 -25.04 -26.81
CA SER A 128 4.87 -25.87 -28.00
C SER A 128 6.25 -26.31 -28.45
N ASP A 129 7.29 -25.58 -28.07
CA ASP A 129 8.69 -25.82 -28.40
C ASP A 129 9.53 -26.37 -27.23
N GLY A 130 8.87 -26.82 -26.16
CA GLY A 130 9.48 -27.39 -24.97
C GLY A 130 9.24 -26.56 -23.70
N ASP A 131 9.74 -27.04 -22.57
CA ASP A 131 9.54 -26.40 -21.29
C ASP A 131 10.39 -25.13 -21.16
N ALA A 132 9.83 -24.12 -20.50
CA ALA A 132 10.53 -22.89 -20.12
C ALA A 132 10.11 -22.46 -18.73
N ASP A 133 11.01 -21.80 -18.04
CA ASP A 133 10.81 -21.27 -16.70
C ASP A 133 10.25 -19.88 -16.78
N VAL A 134 9.17 -19.64 -16.06
CA VAL A 134 8.44 -18.39 -16.04
C VAL A 134 8.42 -17.81 -14.63
N TYR A 135 8.70 -16.52 -14.53
CA TYR A 135 8.53 -15.74 -13.31
C TYR A 135 7.43 -14.71 -13.53
N ILE A 136 6.52 -14.63 -12.58
CA ILE A 136 5.39 -13.69 -12.60
C ILE A 136 5.43 -12.91 -11.30
N TYR A 137 5.48 -11.58 -11.40
CA TYR A 137 5.28 -10.68 -10.28
C TYR A 137 4.09 -9.78 -10.58
N ALA A 138 3.05 -9.94 -9.82
CA ALA A 138 1.92 -9.04 -9.84
C ALA A 138 1.89 -8.29 -8.50
N ASP A 139 1.60 -6.99 -8.58
CA ASP A 139 1.60 -6.09 -7.41
C ASP A 139 0.40 -6.36 -6.49
N TYR A 140 0.28 -7.61 -6.01
CA TYR A 140 -0.81 -8.02 -5.11
C TYR A 140 -0.82 -7.20 -3.83
N GLU A 141 0.37 -6.88 -3.34
CA GLU A 141 0.58 -6.19 -2.08
C GLU A 141 0.13 -4.75 -2.14
N ILE A 142 0.33 -4.06 -3.27
CA ILE A 142 0.06 -2.62 -3.41
C ILE A 142 -1.38 -2.27 -3.06
N ARG A 143 -2.36 -3.11 -3.44
CA ARG A 143 -3.77 -2.86 -3.14
C ARG A 143 -4.06 -2.89 -1.65
N TYR A 144 -3.43 -3.81 -0.91
CA TYR A 144 -3.61 -3.94 0.54
C TYR A 144 -2.94 -2.79 1.28
N TYR A 145 -1.73 -2.39 0.88
CA TYR A 145 -1.05 -1.22 1.44
C TYR A 145 -1.84 0.06 1.17
N LEU A 146 -2.33 0.25 -0.06
CA LEU A 146 -3.14 1.42 -0.40
C LEU A 146 -4.41 1.49 0.45
N LEU A 147 -5.15 0.37 0.57
CA LEU A 147 -6.34 0.31 1.41
C LEU A 147 -6.01 0.61 2.88
N PHE A 148 -4.94 0.01 3.40
CA PHE A 148 -4.46 0.26 4.75
C PHE A 148 -4.12 1.73 4.99
N TYR A 149 -3.42 2.39 4.06
CA TYR A 149 -3.09 3.81 4.17
C TYR A 149 -4.34 4.69 4.19
N ILE A 150 -5.30 4.43 3.29
CA ILE A 150 -6.56 5.17 3.26
C ILE A 150 -7.31 5.03 4.59
N VAL A 151 -7.45 3.81 5.09
CA VAL A 151 -8.13 3.55 6.37
C VAL A 151 -7.40 4.24 7.53
N ASN A 152 -6.07 4.15 7.60
CA ASN A 152 -5.27 4.79 8.64
C ASN A 152 -5.42 6.32 8.64
N ILE A 153 -5.45 6.96 7.46
CA ILE A 153 -5.71 8.40 7.32
C ILE A 153 -7.11 8.75 7.85
N ILE A 154 -8.15 8.02 7.43
CA ILE A 154 -9.53 8.27 7.87
C ILE A 154 -9.66 8.15 9.38
N VAL A 155 -9.10 7.09 9.97
CA VAL A 155 -9.13 6.88 11.42
C VAL A 155 -8.42 8.02 12.15
N SER A 156 -7.25 8.41 11.69
CA SER A 156 -6.43 9.46 12.33
C SER A 156 -7.09 10.83 12.26
N VAL A 157 -7.68 11.18 11.12
CA VAL A 157 -8.45 12.43 10.96
C VAL A 157 -9.68 12.41 11.86
N SER A 158 -10.38 11.28 11.96
CA SER A 158 -11.55 11.14 12.84
C SER A 158 -11.18 11.32 14.31
N ILE A 159 -10.06 10.73 14.75
CA ILE A 159 -9.54 10.90 16.11
C ILE A 159 -9.18 12.37 16.36
N TRP A 160 -8.49 13.01 15.42
CA TRP A 160 -8.14 14.42 15.54
C TRP A 160 -9.36 15.31 15.71
N LEU A 161 -10.38 15.15 14.87
CA LEU A 161 -11.64 15.90 14.94
C LEU A 161 -12.36 15.66 16.26
N LEU A 162 -12.39 14.41 16.74
CA LEU A 162 -13.00 14.07 18.02
C LEU A 162 -12.28 14.75 19.19
N LEU A 163 -10.96 14.65 19.25
CA LEU A 163 -10.16 15.29 20.31
C LEU A 163 -10.33 16.79 20.31
N PHE A 164 -10.31 17.39 19.12
CA PHE A 164 -10.52 18.84 18.98
C PHE A 164 -11.93 19.27 19.40
N ALA A 165 -12.97 18.53 18.99
CA ALA A 165 -14.34 18.80 19.39
C ALA A 165 -14.55 18.70 20.92
N LEU A 166 -13.94 17.68 21.56
CA LEU A 166 -14.00 17.54 23.01
C LEU A 166 -13.28 18.68 23.74
N ALA A 167 -12.13 19.11 23.21
CA ALA A 167 -11.37 20.23 23.76
C ALA A 167 -12.14 21.53 23.64
N ILE A 168 -12.76 21.83 22.50
CA ILE A 168 -13.57 23.05 22.29
C ILE A 168 -14.81 23.03 23.17
N ARG A 169 -15.50 21.91 23.32
CA ARG A 169 -16.69 21.84 24.19
C ARG A 169 -16.42 22.35 25.61
N LYS A 170 -15.27 22.01 26.16
CA LYS A 170 -14.84 22.45 27.48
C LYS A 170 -14.64 23.95 27.56
N GLU A 171 -14.02 24.55 26.56
CA GLU A 171 -13.81 25.99 26.51
C GLU A 171 -15.12 26.76 26.26
N ILE A 172 -16.02 26.29 25.42
CA ILE A 172 -17.33 26.89 25.17
C ILE A 172 -18.16 26.88 26.43
N LYS A 173 -18.20 25.77 27.19
CA LYS A 173 -18.92 25.70 28.45
C LYS A 173 -18.41 26.74 29.45
N TYR A 174 -17.10 26.88 29.57
CA TYR A 174 -16.48 27.90 30.43
C TYR A 174 -16.88 29.32 30.03
N ILE A 175 -16.92 29.62 28.74
CA ILE A 175 -17.35 30.96 28.23
C ILE A 175 -18.83 31.20 28.53
N GLN A 176 -19.69 30.18 28.38
CA GLN A 176 -21.12 30.30 28.69
C GLN A 176 -21.36 30.57 30.19
N GLU A 177 -20.65 29.85 31.07
CA GLU A 177 -20.71 30.06 32.52
C GLU A 177 -20.25 31.48 32.91
N LEU A 178 -19.17 31.95 32.28
CA LEU A 178 -18.67 33.32 32.51
C LEU A 178 -19.67 34.40 32.02
N SER A 179 -20.22 34.21 30.83
CA SER A 179 -21.23 35.10 30.24
C SER A 179 -22.48 35.15 31.11
N TYR A 180 -22.96 34.03 31.62
CA TYR A 180 -24.10 33.95 32.53
C TYR A 180 -23.83 34.72 33.84
N SER A 181 -22.64 34.50 34.42
CA SER A 181 -22.26 35.22 35.66
C SER A 181 -22.18 36.74 35.47
N ILE A 182 -21.65 37.19 34.33
CA ILE A 182 -21.59 38.62 33.99
C ILE A 182 -23.02 39.23 33.85
N THR A 183 -23.92 38.48 33.21
CA THR A 183 -25.31 38.92 33.02
C THR A 183 -26.03 39.05 34.37
N GLN A 184 -25.82 38.08 35.30
CA GLN A 184 -26.40 38.17 36.65
C GLN A 184 -25.87 39.37 37.43
N ILE A 185 -24.58 39.65 37.36
CA ILE A 185 -24.00 40.84 38.00
C ILE A 185 -24.58 42.13 37.40
N GLY A 186 -24.76 42.17 36.06
CA GLY A 186 -25.33 43.32 35.36
C GLY A 186 -26.80 43.57 35.66
N LEU A 187 -27.55 42.53 36.06
CA LEU A 187 -28.97 42.65 36.45
C LEU A 187 -29.16 42.96 37.93
N GLY A 188 -28.12 43.05 38.74
CA GLY A 188 -28.21 43.38 40.17
C GLY A 188 -28.82 42.28 41.05
N GLU A 189 -28.78 41.05 40.60
CA GLU A 189 -29.31 39.87 41.30
C GLU A 189 -28.24 39.17 42.19
N LEU A 190 -27.35 39.96 42.82
CA LEU A 190 -26.41 39.48 43.84
C LEU A 190 -26.71 40.13 45.15
#